data_2b638c687f5b2ebfc837035495391daf
#
_entry.id   2b638c687f5b2ebfc837035495391daf
#
_cell.length_a   1.000
_cell.length_b   1.000
_cell.length_c   1.000
_cell.angle_alpha   90.00
_cell.angle_beta   90.00
_cell.angle_gamma   90.00
#
_symmetry.space_group_name_H-M   'P 1'
#
loop_
_entity.id
_entity.type
_entity.pdbx_description
1 polymer ?
#
loop_
_entity_poly.entity_id
_entity_poly.type
_entity_poly.pdbx_seq_one_letter_code
_entity_poly.pdbx_strand_id
1 'polypeptide(L)'
;MDFSPAVSSPRLLLRRFISTIYCIFEIAFSKLTYWTTGACKGTNSFVAGDKLDQNKDQNPTIPTSVNYHFTRKCNYRCGFCFHTAKTSFVLPLEEAKTGLKLLKESGMEKINFSGGEPFLHNKGEFVGKLVQYCKQDLQLPSVSIVSNGSMIKEEWFQKYGIYLDILAISCDSFDEATNQLIGRTQGRKSHLDNLFKICSWCKEYKVALKINSVINIFNYDEDMTQQINLINPVRWKVFQCLLIDGENAGETALREAERFVISDQQFQEFLDRHSSVSCLVPESNEKMRFLDCREGRKDPSKSILDVGVKEAIRFSGFDEKMFLKRGGKYVWSKADMKLEW
;
A
#
# COMPACT_ATOMS: atom_id res chain seq x y z
N MET A 1 -47.51 -5.38 24.89
CA MET A 1 -46.46 -5.65 23.89
C MET A 1 -45.14 -5.47 24.59
N ASP A 2 -44.59 -6.58 25.07
CA ASP A 2 -43.40 -6.61 25.92
C ASP A 2 -42.09 -6.47 25.12
N PHE A 3 -41.32 -5.45 25.48
CA PHE A 3 -39.92 -5.35 25.06
C PHE A 3 -39.05 -5.96 26.15
N SER A 4 -38.53 -7.16 25.90
CA SER A 4 -37.51 -7.80 26.73
C SER A 4 -36.11 -7.41 26.22
N PRO A 5 -35.16 -6.98 27.07
CA PRO A 5 -33.80 -6.66 26.65
C PRO A 5 -32.97 -7.92 26.40
N ALA A 6 -32.26 -7.97 25.30
CA ALA A 6 -31.36 -9.05 24.94
C ALA A 6 -30.20 -9.15 25.94
N VAL A 7 -30.20 -10.23 26.73
CA VAL A 7 -29.13 -10.58 27.66
C VAL A 7 -27.94 -11.12 26.85
N SER A 8 -26.83 -10.41 26.85
CA SER A 8 -25.58 -10.86 26.25
C SER A 8 -25.06 -12.12 26.94
N SER A 9 -24.79 -13.17 26.16
CA SER A 9 -24.35 -14.48 26.61
C SER A 9 -23.09 -14.41 27.52
N PRO A 10 -23.08 -15.12 28.65
CA PRO A 10 -21.94 -15.16 29.59
C PRO A 10 -20.61 -15.60 28.97
N ARG A 11 -20.65 -16.35 27.86
CA ARG A 11 -19.46 -16.78 27.10
C ARG A 11 -18.74 -15.65 26.36
N LEU A 12 -19.44 -14.56 25.99
CA LEU A 12 -18.84 -13.40 25.34
C LEU A 12 -18.10 -12.50 26.33
N LEU A 13 -18.65 -12.37 27.55
CA LEU A 13 -18.01 -11.65 28.64
C LEU A 13 -16.76 -12.38 29.16
N LEU A 14 -16.80 -13.71 29.27
CA LEU A 14 -15.65 -14.50 29.67
C LEU A 14 -14.49 -14.45 28.67
N ARG A 15 -14.75 -14.46 27.36
CA ARG A 15 -13.73 -14.29 26.32
C ARG A 15 -13.07 -12.91 26.34
N ARG A 16 -13.83 -11.84 26.61
CA ARG A 16 -13.28 -10.48 26.78
C ARG A 16 -12.43 -10.38 28.04
N PHE A 17 -12.85 -11.02 29.13
CA PHE A 17 -12.12 -11.02 30.39
C PHE A 17 -10.79 -11.80 30.30
N ILE A 18 -10.78 -12.93 29.63
CA ILE A 18 -9.57 -13.75 29.39
C ILE A 18 -8.60 -13.00 28.47
N SER A 19 -9.07 -12.33 27.41
CA SER A 19 -8.22 -11.53 26.51
C SER A 19 -7.58 -10.34 27.23
N THR A 20 -8.31 -9.69 28.14
CA THR A 20 -7.78 -8.56 28.94
C THR A 20 -6.76 -9.03 29.98
N ILE A 21 -6.97 -10.20 30.59
CA ILE A 21 -6.00 -10.80 31.52
C ILE A 21 -4.72 -11.23 30.80
N TYR A 22 -4.81 -11.79 29.59
CA TYR A 22 -3.63 -12.14 28.78
C TYR A 22 -2.80 -10.90 28.42
N CYS A 23 -3.42 -9.80 28.00
CA CYS A 23 -2.71 -8.54 27.76
C CYS A 23 -2.03 -7.98 29.02
N ILE A 24 -2.66 -8.08 30.18
CA ILE A 24 -2.09 -7.61 31.45
C ILE A 24 -0.91 -8.49 31.89
N PHE A 25 -0.97 -9.81 31.66
CA PHE A 25 0.12 -10.74 31.98
C PHE A 25 1.32 -10.55 31.05
N GLU A 26 1.14 -10.31 29.77
CA GLU A 26 2.23 -10.00 28.83
C GLU A 26 2.96 -8.69 29.20
N ILE A 27 2.21 -7.65 29.59
CA ILE A 27 2.78 -6.37 30.04
C ILE A 27 3.52 -6.53 31.38
N ALA A 28 3.04 -7.36 32.29
CA ALA A 28 3.70 -7.62 33.58
C ALA A 28 4.97 -8.48 33.42
N PHE A 29 4.96 -9.48 32.53
CA PHE A 29 6.13 -10.33 32.25
C PHE A 29 7.24 -9.59 31.54
N SER A 30 6.93 -8.70 30.60
CA SER A 30 7.93 -7.86 29.92
C SER A 30 8.61 -6.87 30.88
N LYS A 31 7.93 -6.40 31.93
CA LYS A 31 8.52 -5.55 32.96
C LYS A 31 9.35 -6.33 33.98
N LEU A 32 9.02 -7.59 34.28
CA LEU A 32 9.76 -8.40 35.23
C LEU A 32 11.11 -8.89 34.65
N THR A 33 11.19 -9.19 33.35
CA THR A 33 12.45 -9.59 32.70
C THR A 33 13.45 -8.45 32.57
N TYR A 34 13.00 -7.19 32.62
CA TYR A 34 13.89 -6.02 32.59
C TYR A 34 14.61 -5.78 33.92
N TRP A 35 14.10 -6.31 35.04
CA TRP A 35 14.68 -6.12 36.38
C TRP A 35 15.62 -7.26 36.81
N THR A 36 15.61 -8.41 36.15
CA THR A 36 16.40 -9.59 36.55
C THR A 36 17.72 -9.79 35.80
N THR A 37 18.01 -8.95 34.76
CA THR A 37 19.27 -9.06 33.98
C THR A 37 20.34 -8.02 34.35
N GLY A 38 20.18 -7.32 35.44
CA GLY A 38 21.06 -6.25 35.90
C GLY A 38 22.07 -6.60 36.98
N ALA A 39 22.62 -7.82 37.04
CA ALA A 39 23.77 -8.10 37.91
C ALA A 39 24.51 -9.38 37.50
N CYS A 40 25.59 -9.27 36.77
CA CYS A 40 26.79 -10.07 36.93
C CYS A 40 28.00 -9.41 36.30
N LYS A 41 28.96 -9.07 37.15
CA LYS A 41 30.28 -8.55 36.79
C LYS A 41 31.28 -9.72 36.53
N GLY A 42 32.21 -9.45 35.59
CA GLY A 42 33.58 -9.99 35.62
C GLY A 42 33.78 -11.24 34.75
N THR A 43 34.68 -11.26 33.83
CA THR A 43 36.13 -11.16 33.83
C THR A 43 36.69 -11.22 32.40
N ASN A 44 37.84 -10.64 32.21
CA ASN A 44 38.62 -10.47 31.01
C ASN A 44 39.00 -11.77 30.26
N SER A 45 38.96 -11.71 28.91
CA SER A 45 40.11 -12.19 28.11
C SER A 45 40.16 -11.51 26.74
N PHE A 46 41.35 -10.99 26.45
CA PHE A 46 41.76 -10.35 25.18
C PHE A 46 41.74 -11.36 24.01
N VAL A 47 41.11 -10.95 22.88
CA VAL A 47 41.60 -11.31 21.53
C VAL A 47 41.43 -10.10 20.64
N ALA A 48 42.54 -9.82 19.92
CA ALA A 48 42.76 -8.64 19.11
C ALA A 48 41.98 -8.63 17.81
N GLY A 49 41.52 -7.45 17.44
CA GLY A 49 41.65 -6.90 16.09
C GLY A 49 40.57 -7.21 15.07
N ASP A 50 39.49 -6.42 15.11
CA ASP A 50 38.96 -5.89 13.89
C ASP A 50 38.47 -4.44 14.18
N LYS A 51 39.15 -3.48 13.57
CA LYS A 51 38.73 -2.08 13.59
C LYS A 51 37.45 -1.94 12.81
N LEU A 52 36.32 -2.01 13.47
CA LEU A 52 35.05 -1.52 12.97
C LEU A 52 35.19 -0.02 12.71
N ASP A 53 35.14 0.31 11.44
CA ASP A 53 35.12 1.67 10.89
C ASP A 53 33.93 2.45 11.50
N GLN A 54 34.20 3.21 12.57
CA GLN A 54 33.23 3.99 13.34
C GLN A 54 33.00 5.38 12.71
N ASN A 55 32.97 5.51 11.39
CA ASN A 55 32.61 6.77 10.73
C ASN A 55 31.77 6.52 9.48
N LYS A 56 30.53 6.08 9.68
CA LYS A 56 29.46 6.33 8.70
C LYS A 56 28.48 7.30 9.34
N ASP A 57 28.53 8.54 8.87
CA ASP A 57 27.48 9.53 9.06
C ASP A 57 26.13 8.87 8.86
N GLN A 58 25.47 8.46 9.96
CA GLN A 58 24.12 7.96 9.95
C GLN A 58 23.18 9.16 9.89
N ASN A 59 23.07 9.78 8.70
CA ASN A 59 21.92 10.63 8.46
C ASN A 59 20.67 9.79 8.73
N PRO A 60 19.78 10.20 9.61
CA PRO A 60 18.60 9.42 9.94
C PRO A 60 17.75 9.24 8.66
N THR A 61 17.43 8.00 8.33
CA THR A 61 16.54 7.70 7.20
C THR A 61 15.17 8.32 7.47
N ILE A 62 14.78 9.28 6.63
CA ILE A 62 13.51 9.99 6.74
C ILE A 62 12.50 9.34 5.81
N PRO A 63 11.30 8.94 6.28
CA PRO A 63 10.25 8.35 5.44
C PRO A 63 9.53 9.45 4.63
N THR A 64 10.16 9.97 3.58
CA THR A 64 9.60 11.06 2.77
C THR A 64 8.35 10.64 2.00
N SER A 65 8.22 9.35 1.61
CA SER A 65 7.05 8.80 0.92
C SER A 65 6.62 7.49 1.56
N VAL A 66 5.36 7.39 1.96
CA VAL A 66 4.80 6.24 2.68
C VAL A 66 3.61 5.66 1.94
N ASN A 67 3.52 4.32 1.87
CA ASN A 67 2.31 3.60 1.47
C ASN A 67 1.61 3.08 2.72
N TYR A 68 0.36 3.50 2.95
CA TYR A 68 -0.46 3.03 4.06
C TYR A 68 -1.54 2.07 3.57
N HIS A 69 -1.30 0.78 3.76
CA HIS A 69 -2.24 -0.29 3.47
C HIS A 69 -3.12 -0.55 4.68
N PHE A 70 -4.19 0.22 4.85
CA PHE A 70 -5.02 0.17 6.07
C PHE A 70 -6.05 -0.97 6.07
N THR A 71 -6.23 -1.68 4.97
CA THR A 71 -7.13 -2.84 4.86
C THR A 71 -6.58 -3.86 3.88
N ARG A 72 -6.85 -5.16 4.12
CA ARG A 72 -6.60 -6.23 3.14
C ARG A 72 -7.88 -6.72 2.44
N LYS A 73 -9.05 -6.22 2.86
CA LYS A 73 -10.33 -6.58 2.22
C LYS A 73 -10.42 -5.98 0.84
N CYS A 74 -10.77 -6.80 -0.15
CA CYS A 74 -11.00 -6.39 -1.53
C CYS A 74 -12.23 -7.13 -2.08
N ASN A 75 -12.97 -6.47 -2.95
CA ASN A 75 -14.11 -7.05 -3.66
C ASN A 75 -13.71 -7.69 -4.98
N TYR A 76 -12.50 -7.47 -5.49
CA TYR A 76 -11.92 -8.16 -6.62
C TYR A 76 -11.08 -9.38 -6.20
N ARG A 77 -10.85 -10.31 -7.12
CA ARG A 77 -10.09 -11.54 -6.88
C ARG A 77 -9.01 -11.74 -7.94
N CYS A 78 -8.26 -10.66 -8.26
CA CYS A 78 -7.16 -10.74 -9.22
C CYS A 78 -6.19 -11.86 -8.84
N GLY A 79 -5.90 -12.77 -9.79
CA GLY A 79 -5.18 -14.01 -9.51
C GLY A 79 -3.71 -13.79 -9.13
N PHE A 80 -3.10 -12.68 -9.54
CA PHE A 80 -1.74 -12.30 -9.21
C PHE A 80 -1.61 -11.45 -7.93
N CYS A 81 -2.73 -11.09 -7.27
CA CYS A 81 -2.70 -10.13 -6.17
C CYS A 81 -1.91 -10.66 -4.97
N PHE A 82 -0.85 -9.95 -4.58
CA PHE A 82 -0.04 -10.26 -3.40
C PHE A 82 -0.62 -9.70 -2.10
N HIS A 83 -1.55 -8.75 -2.17
CA HIS A 83 -2.14 -8.12 -0.99
C HIS A 83 -3.49 -8.73 -0.64
N THR A 84 -3.47 -9.99 -0.19
CA THR A 84 -4.67 -10.79 0.03
C THR A 84 -5.18 -10.75 1.48
N ALA A 85 -6.46 -11.09 1.68
CA ALA A 85 -7.14 -10.99 2.97
C ALA A 85 -6.99 -12.26 3.83
N LYS A 86 -5.76 -12.70 4.17
CA LYS A 86 -5.55 -13.73 5.21
C LYS A 86 -6.05 -13.21 6.56
N THR A 87 -5.68 -11.97 6.88
CA THR A 87 -6.20 -11.21 8.02
C THR A 87 -6.43 -9.77 7.58
N SER A 88 -7.39 -9.09 8.17
CA SER A 88 -7.60 -7.66 7.89
C SER A 88 -8.08 -6.96 9.14
N PHE A 89 -7.28 -6.00 9.59
CA PHE A 89 -7.60 -5.11 10.68
C PHE A 89 -7.52 -3.66 10.16
N VAL A 90 -8.47 -2.84 10.55
CA VAL A 90 -8.47 -1.41 10.23
C VAL A 90 -8.37 -0.66 11.55
N LEU A 91 -7.34 0.16 11.70
CA LEU A 91 -7.18 1.01 12.89
C LEU A 91 -8.38 1.95 13.05
N PRO A 92 -8.83 2.24 14.27
CA PRO A 92 -9.72 3.36 14.53
C PRO A 92 -9.19 4.65 13.90
N LEU A 93 -10.10 5.52 13.43
CA LEU A 93 -9.74 6.71 12.67
C LEU A 93 -8.74 7.60 13.42
N GLU A 94 -8.93 7.81 14.72
CA GLU A 94 -8.08 8.69 15.51
C GLU A 94 -6.68 8.09 15.77
N GLU A 95 -6.59 6.76 15.89
CA GLU A 95 -5.29 6.09 15.96
C GLU A 95 -4.54 6.17 14.62
N ALA A 96 -5.25 5.99 13.50
CA ALA A 96 -4.68 6.17 12.17
C ALA A 96 -4.15 7.60 11.97
N LYS A 97 -4.90 8.63 12.39
CA LYS A 97 -4.46 10.03 12.36
C LYS A 97 -3.23 10.26 13.22
N THR A 98 -3.17 9.66 14.41
CA THR A 98 -2.00 9.74 15.30
C THR A 98 -0.75 9.18 14.61
N GLY A 99 -0.86 8.01 13.97
CA GLY A 99 0.24 7.43 13.20
C GLY A 99 0.70 8.31 12.03
N LEU A 100 -0.24 8.91 11.30
CA LEU A 100 0.05 9.84 10.20
C LEU A 100 0.75 11.12 10.69
N LYS A 101 0.36 11.63 11.86
CA LYS A 101 1.01 12.78 12.50
C LYS A 101 2.46 12.47 12.86
N LEU A 102 2.72 11.32 13.47
CA LEU A 102 4.09 10.88 13.80
C LEU A 102 4.97 10.74 12.54
N LEU A 103 4.41 10.22 11.45
CA LEU A 103 5.11 10.15 10.16
C LEU A 103 5.43 11.56 9.61
N LYS A 104 4.47 12.50 9.68
CA LYS A 104 4.69 13.89 9.27
C LYS A 104 5.79 14.57 10.09
N GLU A 105 5.75 14.42 11.40
CA GLU A 105 6.77 14.95 12.33
C GLU A 105 8.16 14.36 12.06
N SER A 106 8.21 13.15 11.51
CA SER A 106 9.45 12.48 11.09
C SER A 106 9.90 12.85 9.66
N GLY A 107 9.21 13.78 8.98
CA GLY A 107 9.61 14.27 7.67
C GLY A 107 8.85 13.69 6.47
N MET A 108 7.72 13.01 6.68
CA MET A 108 6.89 12.55 5.57
C MET A 108 6.31 13.72 4.77
N GLU A 109 6.48 13.67 3.46
CA GLU A 109 5.95 14.65 2.49
C GLU A 109 4.84 14.07 1.65
N LYS A 110 4.82 12.74 1.47
CA LYS A 110 3.86 12.04 0.64
C LYS A 110 3.25 10.84 1.34
N ILE A 111 1.94 10.71 1.20
CA ILE A 111 1.19 9.52 1.60
C ILE A 111 0.44 8.93 0.41
N ASN A 112 0.46 7.60 0.29
CA ASN A 112 -0.34 6.84 -0.65
C ASN A 112 -1.22 5.85 0.11
N PHE A 113 -2.52 6.07 0.10
CA PHE A 113 -3.49 5.15 0.68
C PHE A 113 -3.77 4.01 -0.27
N SER A 114 -3.68 2.79 0.24
CA SER A 114 -3.88 1.57 -0.53
C SER A 114 -4.41 0.46 0.39
N GLY A 115 -4.30 -0.77 -0.05
CA GLY A 115 -4.70 -1.94 0.73
C GLY A 115 -5.28 -3.01 -0.16
N GLY A 116 -6.37 -3.66 0.26
CA GLY A 116 -7.24 -4.40 -0.63
C GLY A 116 -7.97 -3.42 -1.56
N GLU A 117 -9.15 -2.94 -1.14
CA GLU A 117 -9.84 -1.84 -1.81
C GLU A 117 -10.22 -0.78 -0.77
N PRO A 118 -9.61 0.43 -0.83
CA PRO A 118 -9.82 1.49 0.16
C PRO A 118 -11.27 1.96 0.29
N PHE A 119 -12.02 1.96 -0.81
CA PHE A 119 -13.41 2.43 -0.84
C PHE A 119 -14.44 1.44 -0.29
N LEU A 120 -14.04 0.21 0.05
CA LEU A 120 -14.94 -0.73 0.72
C LEU A 120 -15.25 -0.33 2.17
N HIS A 121 -14.28 0.24 2.88
CA HIS A 121 -14.48 0.61 4.28
C HIS A 121 -15.35 1.87 4.37
N ASN A 122 -16.54 1.71 4.96
CA ASN A 122 -17.56 2.76 5.10
C ASN A 122 -17.82 3.50 3.76
N LYS A 123 -17.87 2.78 2.64
CA LYS A 123 -18.13 3.34 1.30
C LYS A 123 -17.18 4.49 0.93
N GLY A 124 -15.90 4.40 1.35
CA GLY A 124 -14.89 5.43 1.10
C GLY A 124 -14.84 6.58 2.11
N GLU A 125 -15.77 6.65 3.08
CA GLU A 125 -15.81 7.72 4.08
C GLU A 125 -14.54 7.72 4.96
N PHE A 126 -14.02 6.54 5.31
CA PHE A 126 -12.82 6.41 6.11
C PHE A 126 -11.59 6.99 5.40
N VAL A 127 -11.35 6.54 4.15
CA VAL A 127 -10.20 7.06 3.37
C VAL A 127 -10.38 8.54 3.05
N GLY A 128 -11.61 9.02 2.82
CA GLY A 128 -11.92 10.44 2.61
C GLY A 128 -11.51 11.30 3.81
N LYS A 129 -11.85 10.90 5.03
CA LYS A 129 -11.45 11.59 6.26
C LYS A 129 -9.93 11.59 6.47
N LEU A 130 -9.23 10.50 6.10
CA LEU A 130 -7.77 10.46 6.17
C LEU A 130 -7.13 11.40 5.14
N VAL A 131 -7.63 11.43 3.90
CA VAL A 131 -7.18 12.34 2.85
C VAL A 131 -7.36 13.80 3.27
N GLN A 132 -8.53 14.14 3.79
CA GLN A 132 -8.82 15.47 4.32
C GLN A 132 -7.86 15.86 5.44
N TYR A 133 -7.69 15.00 6.44
CA TYR A 133 -6.76 15.22 7.55
C TYR A 133 -5.32 15.44 7.07
N CYS A 134 -4.83 14.60 6.16
CA CYS A 134 -3.49 14.73 5.62
C CYS A 134 -3.27 16.07 4.89
N LYS A 135 -4.29 16.54 4.17
CA LYS A 135 -4.19 17.77 3.39
C LYS A 135 -4.43 19.03 4.20
N GLN A 136 -5.47 19.04 5.06
CA GLN A 136 -5.85 20.22 5.85
C GLN A 136 -5.02 20.36 7.13
N ASP A 137 -4.91 19.30 7.93
CA ASP A 137 -4.30 19.38 9.25
C ASP A 137 -2.78 19.16 9.17
N LEU A 138 -2.33 18.13 8.42
CA LEU A 138 -0.90 17.84 8.29
C LEU A 138 -0.21 18.61 7.17
N GLN A 139 -0.96 19.26 6.29
CA GLN A 139 -0.45 20.06 5.16
C GLN A 139 0.58 19.27 4.32
N LEU A 140 0.27 18.00 4.02
CA LEU A 140 1.14 17.17 3.19
C LEU A 140 1.14 17.69 1.74
N PRO A 141 2.32 17.85 1.12
CA PRO A 141 2.43 18.24 -0.29
C PRO A 141 1.69 17.28 -1.23
N SER A 142 1.74 15.98 -0.96
CA SER A 142 1.15 14.96 -1.83
C SER A 142 0.33 13.93 -1.06
N VAL A 143 -0.94 13.79 -1.46
CA VAL A 143 -1.87 12.76 -0.96
C VAL A 143 -2.43 12.00 -2.14
N SER A 144 -2.28 10.68 -2.14
CA SER A 144 -2.72 9.81 -3.24
C SER A 144 -3.49 8.59 -2.74
N ILE A 145 -4.31 8.01 -3.61
CA ILE A 145 -5.02 6.76 -3.37
C ILE A 145 -4.76 5.81 -4.54
N VAL A 146 -4.61 4.51 -4.25
CA VAL A 146 -4.66 3.42 -5.25
C VAL A 146 -5.94 2.63 -5.01
N SER A 147 -6.75 2.45 -6.05
CA SER A 147 -8.05 1.79 -6.00
C SER A 147 -8.32 0.97 -7.26
N ASN A 148 -9.15 -0.05 -7.14
CA ASN A 148 -9.73 -0.74 -8.31
C ASN A 148 -10.88 0.06 -8.96
N GLY A 149 -11.29 1.16 -8.37
CA GLY A 149 -12.31 2.07 -8.86
C GLY A 149 -13.77 1.63 -8.64
N SER A 150 -14.03 0.36 -8.37
CA SER A 150 -15.38 -0.25 -8.40
C SER A 150 -16.40 0.35 -7.43
N MET A 151 -15.94 1.00 -6.38
CA MET A 151 -16.77 1.56 -5.31
C MET A 151 -16.74 3.08 -5.26
N ILE A 152 -15.97 3.72 -6.14
CA ILE A 152 -15.87 5.18 -6.20
C ILE A 152 -17.16 5.73 -6.81
N LYS A 153 -17.67 6.81 -6.21
CA LYS A 153 -18.83 7.56 -6.67
C LYS A 153 -18.51 9.03 -6.74
N GLU A 154 -19.30 9.75 -7.54
CA GLU A 154 -19.13 11.19 -7.73
C GLU A 154 -19.28 11.98 -6.41
N GLU A 155 -20.20 11.56 -5.54
CA GLU A 155 -20.45 12.23 -4.25
C GLU A 155 -19.20 12.21 -3.36
N TRP A 156 -18.32 11.20 -3.54
CA TRP A 156 -17.03 11.16 -2.85
C TRP A 156 -16.09 12.26 -3.36
N PHE A 157 -16.05 12.47 -4.68
CA PHE A 157 -15.24 13.55 -5.27
C PHE A 157 -15.77 14.93 -4.85
N GLN A 158 -17.08 15.13 -4.86
CA GLN A 158 -17.70 16.37 -4.39
C GLN A 158 -17.27 16.72 -2.96
N LYS A 159 -17.16 15.71 -2.10
CA LYS A 159 -16.82 15.90 -0.69
C LYS A 159 -15.31 15.98 -0.42
N TYR A 160 -14.52 15.13 -1.06
CA TYR A 160 -13.12 14.91 -0.73
C TYR A 160 -12.13 15.19 -1.87
N GLY A 161 -12.58 15.36 -3.10
CA GLY A 161 -11.73 15.53 -4.28
C GLY A 161 -10.75 16.69 -4.17
N ILE A 162 -11.16 17.78 -3.53
CA ILE A 162 -10.30 18.97 -3.31
C ILE A 162 -9.04 18.65 -2.49
N TYR A 163 -9.10 17.62 -1.63
CA TYR A 163 -7.99 17.21 -0.76
C TYR A 163 -7.12 16.12 -1.40
N LEU A 164 -7.51 15.57 -2.55
CA LEU A 164 -6.77 14.51 -3.22
C LEU A 164 -5.90 15.09 -4.35
N ASP A 165 -4.61 14.79 -4.32
CA ASP A 165 -3.71 15.19 -5.41
C ASP A 165 -3.75 14.19 -6.57
N ILE A 166 -3.69 12.88 -6.27
CA ILE A 166 -3.54 11.83 -7.27
C ILE A 166 -4.46 10.65 -6.95
N LEU A 167 -5.20 10.19 -7.95
CA LEU A 167 -5.92 8.93 -7.91
C LEU A 167 -5.29 7.96 -8.91
N ALA A 168 -4.79 6.83 -8.42
CA ALA A 168 -4.29 5.76 -9.26
C ALA A 168 -5.35 4.66 -9.37
N ILE A 169 -5.85 4.42 -10.59
CA ILE A 169 -6.81 3.35 -10.87
C ILE A 169 -6.07 2.16 -11.46
N SER A 170 -6.37 0.98 -10.91
CA SER A 170 -5.86 -0.27 -11.45
C SER A 170 -6.70 -0.70 -12.66
N CYS A 171 -6.07 -0.79 -13.82
CA CYS A 171 -6.66 -1.28 -15.06
C CYS A 171 -5.64 -2.17 -15.77
N ASP A 172 -5.92 -3.47 -15.87
CA ASP A 172 -4.96 -4.41 -16.44
C ASP A 172 -5.22 -4.69 -17.93
N SER A 173 -6.45 -4.46 -18.41
CA SER A 173 -6.83 -4.64 -19.79
C SER A 173 -7.99 -3.70 -20.16
N PHE A 174 -8.07 -3.33 -21.42
CA PHE A 174 -9.23 -2.63 -22.01
C PHE A 174 -10.21 -3.58 -22.70
N ASP A 175 -10.06 -4.90 -22.45
CA ASP A 175 -11.05 -5.92 -22.78
C ASP A 175 -11.67 -6.50 -21.50
N GLU A 176 -13.00 -6.44 -21.41
CA GLU A 176 -13.71 -6.95 -20.21
C GLU A 176 -13.60 -8.45 -20.04
N ALA A 177 -13.48 -9.24 -21.13
CA ALA A 177 -13.28 -10.67 -21.03
C ALA A 177 -11.92 -11.00 -20.44
N THR A 178 -10.88 -10.29 -20.82
CA THR A 178 -9.54 -10.37 -20.24
C THR A 178 -9.54 -9.96 -18.78
N ASN A 179 -10.24 -8.87 -18.40
CA ASN A 179 -10.39 -8.48 -17.00
C ASN A 179 -11.10 -9.56 -16.16
N GLN A 180 -12.08 -10.27 -16.73
CA GLN A 180 -12.73 -11.41 -16.07
C GLN A 180 -11.76 -12.57 -15.85
N LEU A 181 -10.95 -12.93 -16.85
CA LEU A 181 -9.92 -13.97 -16.74
C LEU A 181 -8.87 -13.63 -15.66
N ILE A 182 -8.48 -12.39 -15.58
CA ILE A 182 -7.55 -11.89 -14.57
C ILE A 182 -8.17 -11.90 -13.16
N GLY A 183 -9.51 -11.85 -13.06
CA GLY A 183 -10.24 -11.71 -11.80
C GLY A 183 -10.41 -10.25 -11.36
N ARG A 184 -10.21 -9.29 -12.28
CA ARG A 184 -10.44 -7.86 -12.08
C ARG A 184 -11.90 -7.49 -12.39
N THR A 185 -12.81 -8.10 -11.65
CA THR A 185 -14.23 -7.92 -11.84
C THR A 185 -15.03 -8.15 -10.56
N GLN A 186 -16.26 -7.62 -10.52
CA GLN A 186 -17.24 -7.89 -9.47
C GLN A 186 -18.61 -8.15 -10.11
N GLY A 187 -18.97 -9.41 -10.21
CA GLY A 187 -20.25 -9.83 -10.78
C GLY A 187 -20.38 -9.42 -12.26
N ARG A 188 -21.50 -8.77 -12.61
CA ARG A 188 -21.80 -8.32 -13.98
C ARG A 188 -21.47 -6.86 -14.26
N LYS A 189 -20.81 -6.17 -13.31
CA LYS A 189 -20.46 -4.75 -13.49
C LYS A 189 -19.26 -4.63 -14.41
N SER A 190 -19.35 -3.72 -15.37
CA SER A 190 -18.21 -3.36 -16.23
C SER A 190 -17.17 -2.59 -15.41
N HIS A 191 -15.94 -3.04 -15.47
CA HIS A 191 -14.79 -2.35 -14.89
C HIS A 191 -14.48 -1.07 -15.67
N LEU A 192 -14.53 -1.18 -17.01
CA LEU A 192 -14.17 -0.09 -17.92
C LEU A 192 -15.18 1.06 -17.89
N ASP A 193 -16.49 0.78 -17.85
CA ASP A 193 -17.51 1.83 -17.70
C ASP A 193 -17.28 2.68 -16.46
N ASN A 194 -16.87 2.04 -15.37
CA ASN A 194 -16.58 2.75 -14.14
C ASN A 194 -15.26 3.52 -14.23
N LEU A 195 -14.24 2.97 -14.87
CA LEU A 195 -12.98 3.66 -15.15
C LEU A 195 -13.23 4.97 -15.91
N PHE A 196 -13.98 4.93 -17.02
CA PHE A 196 -14.24 6.13 -17.81
C PHE A 196 -15.02 7.22 -17.05
N LYS A 197 -15.98 6.82 -16.19
CA LYS A 197 -16.65 7.78 -15.28
C LYS A 197 -15.64 8.44 -14.32
N ILE A 198 -14.74 7.65 -13.73
CA ILE A 198 -13.71 8.17 -12.83
C ILE A 198 -12.76 9.12 -13.57
N CYS A 199 -12.38 8.81 -14.82
CA CYS A 199 -11.57 9.70 -15.64
C CYS A 199 -12.25 11.08 -15.80
N SER A 200 -13.57 11.11 -16.08
CA SER A 200 -14.35 12.33 -16.17
C SER A 200 -14.37 13.11 -14.85
N TRP A 201 -14.61 12.43 -13.73
CA TRP A 201 -14.60 13.06 -12.41
C TRP A 201 -13.20 13.56 -12.01
N CYS A 202 -12.13 12.81 -12.31
CA CYS A 202 -10.77 13.27 -12.06
C CYS A 202 -10.48 14.60 -12.77
N LYS A 203 -10.94 14.74 -14.02
CA LYS A 203 -10.81 15.97 -14.79
C LYS A 203 -11.64 17.11 -14.20
N GLU A 204 -12.92 16.86 -13.87
CA GLU A 204 -13.84 17.84 -13.32
C GLU A 204 -13.37 18.36 -11.95
N TYR A 205 -12.98 17.45 -11.04
CA TYR A 205 -12.55 17.80 -9.69
C TYR A 205 -11.04 18.07 -9.57
N LYS A 206 -10.33 18.16 -10.70
CA LYS A 206 -8.90 18.48 -10.77
C LYS A 206 -8.04 17.56 -9.89
N VAL A 207 -8.27 16.26 -10.01
CA VAL A 207 -7.46 15.19 -9.40
C VAL A 207 -6.59 14.56 -10.49
N ALA A 208 -5.27 14.52 -10.29
CA ALA A 208 -4.38 13.90 -11.25
C ALA A 208 -4.62 12.40 -11.34
N LEU A 209 -4.93 11.90 -12.54
CA LEU A 209 -5.21 10.49 -12.78
C LEU A 209 -3.92 9.73 -13.11
N LYS A 210 -3.72 8.58 -12.47
CA LYS A 210 -2.75 7.56 -12.86
C LYS A 210 -3.46 6.27 -13.23
N ILE A 211 -2.87 5.52 -14.16
CA ILE A 211 -3.26 4.13 -14.43
C ILE A 211 -2.13 3.21 -13.97
N ASN A 212 -2.51 2.11 -13.31
CA ASN A 212 -1.61 1.03 -12.92
C ASN A 212 -2.07 -0.26 -13.59
N SER A 213 -1.20 -0.90 -14.37
CA SER A 213 -1.49 -2.17 -15.06
C SER A 213 -0.46 -3.22 -14.67
N VAL A 214 -0.91 -4.41 -14.27
CA VAL A 214 -0.04 -5.57 -14.08
C VAL A 214 -0.06 -6.40 -15.35
N ILE A 215 1.09 -6.47 -16.02
CA ILE A 215 1.25 -7.22 -17.26
C ILE A 215 1.51 -8.69 -16.91
N ASN A 216 0.69 -9.55 -17.48
CA ASN A 216 0.61 -10.95 -17.19
C ASN A 216 0.27 -11.75 -18.46
N ILE A 217 0.16 -13.06 -18.36
CA ILE A 217 -0.03 -13.96 -19.50
C ILE A 217 -1.31 -13.68 -20.33
N PHE A 218 -2.29 -12.97 -19.77
CA PHE A 218 -3.58 -12.70 -20.42
C PHE A 218 -3.61 -11.34 -21.16
N ASN A 219 -2.64 -10.46 -20.93
CA ASN A 219 -2.65 -9.10 -21.50
C ASN A 219 -1.30 -8.63 -22.04
N TYR A 220 -0.24 -9.45 -22.01
CA TYR A 220 1.09 -9.06 -22.47
C TYR A 220 1.14 -8.74 -23.98
N ASP A 221 0.25 -9.27 -24.78
CA ASP A 221 0.13 -9.05 -26.22
C ASP A 221 -0.92 -7.99 -26.62
N GLU A 222 -1.68 -7.45 -25.65
CA GLU A 222 -2.66 -6.39 -25.89
C GLU A 222 -1.97 -5.07 -26.25
N ASP A 223 -2.52 -4.33 -27.26
CA ASP A 223 -2.15 -2.95 -27.57
C ASP A 223 -3.14 -1.99 -26.90
N MET A 224 -2.68 -1.32 -25.85
CA MET A 224 -3.45 -0.38 -25.04
C MET A 224 -3.21 1.09 -25.45
N THR A 225 -2.42 1.34 -26.50
CA THR A 225 -1.95 2.68 -26.89
C THR A 225 -3.10 3.65 -27.10
N GLN A 226 -4.12 3.25 -27.86
CA GLN A 226 -5.25 4.12 -28.19
C GLN A 226 -6.03 4.52 -26.93
N GLN A 227 -6.33 3.57 -26.06
CA GLN A 227 -7.12 3.78 -24.84
C GLN A 227 -6.36 4.64 -23.83
N ILE A 228 -5.06 4.39 -23.64
CA ILE A 228 -4.22 5.20 -22.76
C ILE A 228 -4.10 6.63 -23.26
N ASN A 229 -3.91 6.83 -24.57
CA ASN A 229 -3.87 8.18 -25.15
C ASN A 229 -5.22 8.91 -24.99
N LEU A 230 -6.35 8.21 -25.11
CA LEU A 230 -7.68 8.79 -24.91
C LEU A 230 -7.90 9.21 -23.45
N ILE A 231 -7.48 8.38 -22.49
CA ILE A 231 -7.55 8.68 -21.05
C ILE A 231 -6.59 9.79 -20.66
N ASN A 232 -5.43 9.85 -21.31
CA ASN A 232 -4.35 10.81 -21.09
C ASN A 232 -3.98 10.93 -19.59
N PRO A 233 -3.59 9.84 -18.91
CA PRO A 233 -3.22 9.90 -17.50
C PRO A 233 -1.88 10.62 -17.34
N VAL A 234 -1.64 11.28 -16.19
CA VAL A 234 -0.34 11.91 -15.90
C VAL A 234 0.79 10.87 -15.82
N ARG A 235 0.44 9.60 -15.62
CA ARG A 235 1.37 8.48 -15.61
C ARG A 235 0.63 7.16 -15.81
N TRP A 236 1.17 6.31 -16.66
CA TRP A 236 0.79 4.91 -16.78
C TRP A 236 1.92 4.03 -16.27
N LYS A 237 1.74 3.43 -15.07
CA LYS A 237 2.70 2.47 -14.53
C LYS A 237 2.33 1.07 -14.97
N VAL A 238 3.27 0.40 -15.60
CA VAL A 238 3.15 -1.00 -15.99
C VAL A 238 4.11 -1.85 -15.16
N PHE A 239 3.56 -2.86 -14.51
CA PHE A 239 4.27 -3.75 -13.61
C PHE A 239 4.33 -5.13 -14.25
N GLN A 240 5.51 -5.74 -14.31
CA GLN A 240 5.60 -7.16 -14.59
C GLN A 240 5.01 -7.96 -13.43
N CYS A 241 4.24 -9.00 -13.72
CA CYS A 241 3.64 -9.85 -12.67
C CYS A 241 4.73 -10.43 -11.77
N LEU A 242 4.59 -10.21 -10.46
CA LEU A 242 5.57 -10.57 -9.44
C LEU A 242 5.07 -11.71 -8.57
N LEU A 243 5.95 -12.67 -8.26
CA LEU A 243 5.73 -13.71 -7.27
C LEU A 243 6.32 -13.30 -5.92
N ILE A 244 5.51 -13.42 -4.89
CA ILE A 244 5.91 -13.17 -3.49
C ILE A 244 5.51 -14.38 -2.67
N ASP A 245 6.52 -15.16 -2.24
CA ASP A 245 6.27 -16.36 -1.44
C ASP A 245 5.50 -16.03 -0.15
N GLY A 246 4.51 -16.86 0.14
CA GLY A 246 3.63 -16.68 1.28
C GLY A 246 2.52 -15.62 1.12
N GLU A 247 2.53 -14.80 0.05
CA GLU A 247 1.46 -13.84 -0.26
C GLU A 247 0.61 -14.29 -1.46
N ASN A 248 1.19 -14.40 -2.66
CA ASN A 248 0.51 -14.82 -3.87
C ASN A 248 1.11 -16.07 -4.53
N ALA A 249 2.17 -16.63 -3.97
CA ALA A 249 2.84 -17.84 -4.42
C ALA A 249 3.15 -18.77 -3.23
N GLY A 250 3.36 -20.06 -3.51
CA GLY A 250 3.65 -21.10 -2.51
C GLY A 250 2.41 -21.68 -1.84
N GLU A 251 2.60 -22.72 -1.01
CA GLU A 251 1.52 -23.57 -0.45
C GLU A 251 0.49 -22.81 0.41
N THR A 252 0.89 -21.71 1.05
CA THR A 252 0.02 -20.94 1.94
C THR A 252 -0.63 -19.74 1.26
N ALA A 253 -0.38 -19.51 -0.02
CA ALA A 253 -0.93 -18.39 -0.77
C ALA A 253 -2.45 -18.51 -0.97
N LEU A 254 -3.14 -17.37 -1.01
CA LEU A 254 -4.56 -17.29 -1.36
C LEU A 254 -4.78 -17.05 -2.85
N ARG A 255 -3.71 -17.01 -3.63
CA ARG A 255 -3.69 -16.83 -5.09
C ARG A 255 -2.70 -17.82 -5.69
N GLU A 256 -2.84 -18.04 -6.99
CA GLU A 256 -1.97 -18.88 -7.80
C GLU A 256 -1.28 -17.99 -8.85
N ALA A 257 -0.47 -17.04 -8.38
CA ALA A 257 0.13 -16.04 -9.26
C ALA A 257 1.12 -16.64 -10.25
N GLU A 258 1.61 -17.84 -10.01
CA GLU A 258 2.47 -18.60 -10.94
C GLU A 258 1.82 -18.75 -12.33
N ARG A 259 0.47 -18.82 -12.40
CA ARG A 259 -0.30 -18.92 -13.65
C ARG A 259 -0.35 -17.60 -14.44
N PHE A 260 0.11 -16.50 -13.84
CA PHE A 260 0.06 -15.15 -14.43
C PHE A 260 1.42 -14.64 -14.86
N VAL A 261 2.50 -15.35 -14.52
CA VAL A 261 3.87 -14.90 -14.80
C VAL A 261 4.13 -14.85 -16.29
N ILE A 262 4.91 -13.86 -16.69
CA ILE A 262 5.46 -13.70 -18.04
C ILE A 262 6.98 -13.61 -17.98
N SER A 263 7.64 -13.93 -19.08
CA SER A 263 9.10 -13.75 -19.21
C SER A 263 9.48 -12.27 -19.34
N ASP A 264 10.74 -11.95 -19.06
CA ASP A 264 11.27 -10.60 -19.25
C ASP A 264 11.20 -10.18 -20.73
N GLN A 265 11.35 -11.14 -21.66
CA GLN A 265 11.20 -10.90 -23.08
C GLN A 265 9.75 -10.48 -23.42
N GLN A 266 8.74 -11.19 -22.93
CA GLN A 266 7.33 -10.83 -23.14
C GLN A 266 7.00 -9.45 -22.55
N PHE A 267 7.57 -9.14 -21.38
CA PHE A 267 7.42 -7.81 -20.79
C PHE A 267 8.10 -6.73 -21.63
N GLN A 268 9.30 -7.00 -22.17
CA GLN A 268 9.98 -6.06 -23.05
C GLN A 268 9.21 -5.85 -24.37
N GLU A 269 8.68 -6.90 -24.97
CA GLU A 269 7.82 -6.81 -26.16
C GLU A 269 6.57 -5.93 -25.92
N PHE A 270 5.98 -6.03 -24.72
CA PHE A 270 4.90 -5.12 -24.31
C PHE A 270 5.38 -3.68 -24.23
N LEU A 271 6.54 -3.42 -23.63
CA LEU A 271 7.09 -2.07 -23.50
C LEU A 271 7.43 -1.46 -24.87
N ASP A 272 8.02 -2.26 -25.77
CA ASP A 272 8.38 -1.84 -27.13
C ASP A 272 7.14 -1.45 -27.94
N ARG A 273 6.05 -2.24 -27.83
CA ARG A 273 4.75 -1.94 -28.47
C ARG A 273 4.19 -0.60 -28.02
N HIS A 274 4.40 -0.21 -26.76
CA HIS A 274 3.88 1.02 -26.18
C HIS A 274 4.92 2.14 -26.07
N SER A 275 6.07 2.02 -26.75
CA SER A 275 7.17 2.98 -26.66
C SER A 275 6.80 4.42 -27.06
N SER A 276 5.74 4.60 -27.87
CA SER A 276 5.20 5.91 -28.24
C SER A 276 4.36 6.59 -27.17
N VAL A 277 4.00 5.87 -26.10
CA VAL A 277 3.16 6.41 -25.02
C VAL A 277 4.03 7.14 -24.00
N SER A 278 4.03 8.47 -24.06
CA SER A 278 4.94 9.33 -23.27
C SER A 278 4.77 9.22 -21.74
N CYS A 279 3.57 8.87 -21.27
CA CYS A 279 3.27 8.73 -19.83
C CYS A 279 3.59 7.34 -19.26
N LEU A 280 4.11 6.41 -20.11
CA LEU A 280 4.45 5.05 -19.69
C LEU A 280 5.68 5.04 -18.78
N VAL A 281 5.56 4.32 -17.65
CA VAL A 281 6.65 4.11 -16.69
C VAL A 281 6.72 2.62 -16.33
N PRO A 282 7.75 1.92 -16.81
CA PRO A 282 7.90 0.48 -16.53
C PRO A 282 8.46 0.20 -15.14
N GLU A 283 7.97 -0.89 -14.54
CA GLU A 283 8.46 -1.47 -13.28
C GLU A 283 8.68 -2.98 -13.50
N SER A 284 9.86 -3.35 -13.97
CA SER A 284 10.24 -4.76 -14.14
C SER A 284 10.53 -5.45 -12.80
N ASN A 285 10.50 -6.79 -12.76
CA ASN A 285 10.81 -7.57 -11.58
C ASN A 285 12.24 -7.33 -11.05
N GLU A 286 13.20 -7.07 -11.93
CA GLU A 286 14.57 -6.72 -11.54
C GLU A 286 14.66 -5.38 -10.79
N LYS A 287 13.75 -4.45 -11.11
CA LYS A 287 13.66 -3.12 -10.50
C LYS A 287 12.68 -3.07 -9.32
N MET A 288 11.78 -4.04 -9.20
CA MET A 288 10.79 -4.17 -8.12
C MET A 288 11.31 -5.04 -6.96
N ARG A 289 12.53 -4.80 -6.49
CA ARG A 289 12.84 -5.24 -5.13
C ARG A 289 12.07 -4.33 -4.19
N PHE A 290 10.82 -4.73 -3.89
CA PHE A 290 10.13 -4.24 -2.72
C PHE A 290 11.08 -4.35 -1.54
N LEU A 291 11.03 -3.35 -0.67
CA LEU A 291 11.73 -3.27 0.61
C LEU A 291 12.27 -4.65 0.98
N ASP A 292 13.56 -4.86 0.71
CA ASP A 292 14.20 -6.10 1.05
C ASP A 292 14.11 -6.21 2.58
N CYS A 293 13.09 -6.91 3.00
CA CYS A 293 13.03 -7.39 4.37
C CYS A 293 14.15 -8.42 4.44
N ARG A 294 15.35 -7.97 4.74
CA ARG A 294 16.62 -8.70 4.83
C ARG A 294 16.41 -10.19 5.00
N GLU A 295 16.83 -11.01 4.03
CA GLU A 295 16.82 -12.47 4.08
C GLU A 295 15.45 -13.12 4.28
N GLY A 296 14.39 -12.58 3.66
CA GLY A 296 13.05 -13.16 3.73
C GLY A 296 12.38 -13.02 5.09
N ARG A 297 12.70 -12.00 5.89
CA ARG A 297 11.98 -11.68 7.11
C ARG A 297 10.50 -11.48 6.80
N LYS A 298 9.68 -12.44 7.22
CA LYS A 298 8.21 -12.44 7.07
C LYS A 298 7.52 -11.67 8.21
N ASP A 299 8.26 -11.27 9.25
CA ASP A 299 7.69 -10.60 10.42
C ASP A 299 7.46 -9.11 10.14
N PRO A 300 6.26 -8.59 10.41
CA PRO A 300 6.00 -7.17 10.30
C PRO A 300 6.89 -6.39 11.28
N SER A 301 7.31 -5.18 10.90
CA SER A 301 7.97 -4.28 11.83
C SER A 301 7.06 -4.00 13.05
N LYS A 302 7.65 -3.63 14.18
CA LYS A 302 6.86 -3.10 15.32
C LYS A 302 6.06 -1.88 14.87
N SER A 303 4.90 -1.67 15.49
CA SER A 303 4.05 -0.51 15.19
C SER A 303 4.79 0.81 15.44
N ILE A 304 4.63 1.77 14.55
CA ILE A 304 5.14 3.13 14.76
C ILE A 304 4.51 3.80 15.99
N LEU A 305 3.31 3.35 16.41
CA LEU A 305 2.65 3.83 17.62
C LEU A 305 3.36 3.39 18.89
N ASP A 306 4.04 2.23 18.84
CA ASP A 306 4.73 1.64 20.00
C ASP A 306 6.21 2.07 20.07
N VAL A 307 6.89 2.14 18.93
CA VAL A 307 8.36 2.33 18.90
C VAL A 307 8.81 3.62 18.20
N GLY A 308 7.87 4.39 17.65
CA GLY A 308 8.16 5.57 16.85
C GLY A 308 8.69 5.23 15.45
N VAL A 309 8.72 6.25 14.58
CA VAL A 309 9.00 6.08 13.14
C VAL A 309 10.44 5.63 12.87
N LYS A 310 11.44 6.20 13.55
CA LYS A 310 12.86 5.86 13.35
C LYS A 310 13.14 4.38 13.60
N GLU A 311 12.62 3.86 14.70
CA GLU A 311 12.85 2.47 15.08
C GLU A 311 12.07 1.50 14.16
N ALA A 312 10.84 1.84 13.79
CA ALA A 312 10.06 1.05 12.84
C ALA A 312 10.73 0.98 11.45
N ILE A 313 11.29 2.07 10.93
CA ILE A 313 12.03 2.09 9.67
C ILE A 313 13.30 1.25 9.76
N ARG A 314 14.06 1.35 10.85
CA ARG A 314 15.25 0.54 11.07
C ARG A 314 14.95 -0.97 10.98
N PHE A 315 13.78 -1.40 11.46
CA PHE A 315 13.33 -2.78 11.33
C PHE A 315 12.80 -3.15 9.94
N SER A 316 12.38 -2.18 9.12
CA SER A 316 11.81 -2.47 7.79
C SER A 316 12.84 -2.89 6.75
N GLY A 317 14.13 -2.65 6.99
CA GLY A 317 15.19 -2.91 6.01
C GLY A 317 15.18 -1.95 4.81
N PHE A 318 14.56 -0.76 4.92
CA PHE A 318 14.49 0.23 3.86
C PHE A 318 15.87 0.62 3.34
N ASP A 319 16.09 0.44 2.04
CA ASP A 319 17.31 0.85 1.33
C ASP A 319 17.05 2.15 0.54
N GLU A 320 17.46 3.28 1.10
CA GLU A 320 17.30 4.60 0.50
C GLU A 320 18.07 4.74 -0.82
N LYS A 321 19.28 4.17 -0.93
CA LYS A 321 20.09 4.26 -2.15
C LYS A 321 19.40 3.58 -3.32
N MET A 322 18.86 2.38 -3.08
CA MET A 322 18.11 1.64 -4.11
C MET A 322 16.79 2.32 -4.43
N PHE A 323 16.10 2.93 -3.45
CA PHE A 323 14.89 3.71 -3.67
C PHE A 323 15.17 4.92 -4.58
N LEU A 324 16.22 5.68 -4.30
CA LEU A 324 16.62 6.83 -5.12
C LEU A 324 17.10 6.42 -6.52
N LYS A 325 17.86 5.32 -6.63
CA LYS A 325 18.31 4.78 -7.92
C LYS A 325 17.16 4.37 -8.83
N ARG A 326 16.04 3.92 -8.25
CA ARG A 326 14.79 3.56 -8.96
C ARG A 326 13.90 4.77 -9.26
N GLY A 327 14.40 5.99 -9.10
CA GLY A 327 13.64 7.20 -9.37
C GLY A 327 12.61 7.52 -8.27
N GLY A 328 12.91 7.22 -7.01
CA GLY A 328 12.02 7.45 -5.87
C GLY A 328 11.69 8.91 -5.57
N LYS A 329 12.41 9.87 -6.18
CA LYS A 329 12.06 11.29 -6.14
C LYS A 329 11.34 11.69 -7.41
N TYR A 330 10.05 11.96 -7.31
CA TYR A 330 9.25 12.51 -8.41
C TYR A 330 8.54 13.79 -7.97
N VAL A 331 8.06 14.54 -8.94
CA VAL A 331 7.06 15.57 -8.68
C VAL A 331 5.73 14.88 -8.39
N TRP A 332 5.19 15.07 -7.19
CA TRP A 332 4.04 14.33 -6.70
C TRP A 332 2.84 15.21 -6.32
N SER A 333 3.11 16.48 -6.02
CA SER A 333 2.06 17.45 -5.74
C SER A 333 1.40 17.90 -7.04
N LYS A 334 0.08 17.95 -7.08
CA LYS A 334 -0.64 18.51 -8.23
C LYS A 334 -0.36 20.00 -8.44
N ALA A 335 0.08 20.70 -7.40
CA ALA A 335 0.50 22.10 -7.49
C ALA A 335 1.79 22.26 -8.29
N ASP A 336 2.70 21.26 -8.22
CA ASP A 336 3.98 21.26 -8.93
C ASP A 336 3.88 20.60 -10.30
N MET A 337 2.82 19.82 -10.55
CA MET A 337 2.50 19.27 -11.87
C MET A 337 1.86 20.39 -12.69
N LYS A 338 2.49 20.80 -13.78
CA LYS A 338 1.89 21.71 -14.77
C LYS A 338 0.86 20.93 -15.58
N LEU A 339 -0.34 20.70 -15.01
CA LEU A 339 -1.42 19.96 -15.65
C LEU A 339 -2.35 20.93 -16.37
N GLU A 340 -2.65 20.63 -17.63
CA GLU A 340 -3.78 21.21 -18.34
C GLU A 340 -5.04 20.40 -17.98
N TRP A 341 -6.05 21.06 -17.41
CA TRP A 341 -7.27 20.43 -16.91
C TRP A 341 -8.40 20.48 -17.96
#